data_2f9571c7ef1274747a54b9d6ec25f2e3
#
_entry.id   2f9571c7ef1274747a54b9d6ec25f2e3
#
_cell.length_a   1.000
_cell.length_b   1.000
_cell.length_c   1.000
_cell.angle_alpha   90.00
_cell.angle_beta   90.00
_cell.angle_gamma   90.00
#
_symmetry.space_group_name_H-M   'P 1'
#
loop_
_entity.id
_entity.type
_entity.pdbx_description
1 polymer ?
#
loop_
_entity_poly.entity_id
_entity_poly.type
_entity_poly.pdbx_seq_one_letter_code
_entity_poly.pdbx_strand_id
1 'polypeptide(L)'
;MDKRTEDILFKSGLILAGYFLILKPVLNRFGITKSAEDIANEKADQKRIEDKIKSEKLLQKQTKTDAEWKIIADQIYQDLRYTAIDDKKDDAVYQAARVKNDTDFWILYKLFGKRQEYAFFFPIGDKQDLPQMLRSNLSLSQINIINDNYRRKNMKSRI
;
A
#
# COMPACT_ATOMS: atom_id res chain seq x y z
N MET A 1 -16.76 -20.95 43.94
CA MET A 1 -15.79 -20.06 43.29
C MET A 1 -15.44 -18.95 44.24
N ASP A 2 -14.18 -18.58 44.39
CA ASP A 2 -13.77 -17.55 45.35
C ASP A 2 -14.22 -16.16 44.85
N LYS A 3 -14.78 -15.33 45.78
CA LYS A 3 -15.24 -13.95 45.46
C LYS A 3 -14.20 -13.12 44.68
N ARG A 4 -12.94 -13.40 44.89
CA ARG A 4 -11.82 -12.73 44.21
C ARG A 4 -11.73 -13.12 42.73
N THR A 5 -12.07 -14.37 42.40
CA THR A 5 -12.07 -14.87 41.02
C THR A 5 -13.30 -14.34 40.25
N GLU A 6 -14.44 -14.19 40.91
CA GLU A 6 -15.63 -13.58 40.31
C GLU A 6 -15.42 -12.10 40.02
N ASP A 7 -14.80 -11.37 40.91
CA ASP A 7 -14.50 -9.93 40.75
C ASP A 7 -13.52 -9.69 39.58
N ILE A 8 -12.52 -10.57 39.41
CA ILE A 8 -11.57 -10.51 38.29
C ILE A 8 -12.26 -10.82 36.96
N LEU A 9 -13.09 -11.84 36.92
CA LEU A 9 -13.87 -12.22 35.71
C LEU A 9 -14.84 -11.12 35.30
N PHE A 10 -15.55 -10.52 36.27
CA PHE A 10 -16.48 -9.43 36.01
C PHE A 10 -15.76 -8.17 35.50
N LYS A 11 -14.65 -7.78 36.11
CA LYS A 11 -13.83 -6.63 35.66
C LYS A 11 -13.21 -6.87 34.29
N SER A 12 -12.75 -8.09 34.01
CA SER A 12 -12.20 -8.45 32.69
C SER A 12 -13.29 -8.44 31.62
N GLY A 13 -14.49 -8.91 31.93
CA GLY A 13 -15.65 -8.86 31.04
C GLY A 13 -16.07 -7.44 30.70
N LEU A 14 -16.08 -6.55 31.70
CA LEU A 14 -16.40 -5.13 31.51
C LEU A 14 -15.35 -4.40 30.64
N ILE A 15 -14.08 -4.70 30.81
CA ILE A 15 -13.00 -4.14 29.97
C ILE A 15 -13.14 -4.62 28.53
N LEU A 16 -13.40 -5.91 28.30
CA LEU A 16 -13.63 -6.46 26.98
C LEU A 16 -14.89 -5.87 26.32
N ALA A 17 -15.99 -5.77 27.05
CA ALA A 17 -17.22 -5.16 26.55
C ALA A 17 -17.01 -3.68 26.20
N GLY A 18 -16.31 -2.92 27.03
CA GLY A 18 -15.95 -1.53 26.76
C GLY A 18 -15.06 -1.39 25.50
N TYR A 19 -14.10 -2.29 25.31
CA TYR A 19 -13.30 -2.33 24.09
C TYR A 19 -14.16 -2.55 22.84
N PHE A 20 -15.03 -3.58 22.86
CA PHE A 20 -15.84 -3.91 21.69
C PHE A 20 -16.94 -2.88 21.39
N LEU A 21 -17.54 -2.28 22.40
CA LEU A 21 -18.68 -1.37 22.23
C LEU A 21 -18.25 0.08 21.97
N ILE A 22 -17.13 0.52 22.51
CA ILE A 22 -16.73 1.93 22.47
C ILE A 22 -15.40 2.13 21.72
N LEU A 23 -14.35 1.41 22.10
CA LEU A 23 -13.02 1.63 21.52
C LEU A 23 -12.92 1.10 20.08
N LYS A 24 -13.41 -0.10 19.79
CA LYS A 24 -13.30 -0.67 18.44
C LYS A 24 -13.99 0.16 17.36
N PRO A 25 -15.24 0.67 17.54
CA PRO A 25 -15.86 1.58 16.57
C PRO A 25 -15.08 2.88 16.38
N VAL A 26 -14.56 3.44 17.49
CA VAL A 26 -13.74 4.68 17.44
C VAL A 26 -12.43 4.43 16.70
N LEU A 27 -11.71 3.34 17.01
CA LEU A 27 -10.48 2.96 16.33
C LEU A 27 -10.69 2.65 14.85
N ASN A 28 -11.82 2.00 14.48
CA ASN A 28 -12.22 1.78 13.09
C ASN A 28 -12.44 3.11 12.35
N ARG A 29 -13.11 4.08 12.99
CA ARG A 29 -13.35 5.40 12.40
C ARG A 29 -12.05 6.17 12.14
N PHE A 30 -11.02 5.94 12.95
CA PHE A 30 -9.67 6.50 12.74
C PHE A 30 -8.76 5.60 11.88
N GLY A 31 -9.30 4.52 11.30
CA GLY A 31 -8.52 3.60 10.44
C GLY A 31 -7.44 2.79 11.19
N ILE A 32 -7.53 2.71 12.53
CA ILE A 32 -6.54 2.05 13.38
C ILE A 32 -6.79 0.53 13.43
N THR A 33 -8.04 0.11 13.27
CA THR A 33 -8.40 -1.33 13.18
C THR A 33 -9.10 -1.60 11.87
N LYS A 34 -8.72 -2.68 11.19
CA LYS A 34 -9.38 -3.11 9.95
C LYS A 34 -10.68 -3.85 10.28
N SER A 35 -11.74 -3.59 9.52
CA SER A 35 -12.96 -4.40 9.58
C SER A 35 -12.73 -5.79 8.98
N ALA A 36 -13.63 -6.74 9.27
CA ALA A 36 -13.57 -8.08 8.64
C ALA A 36 -13.72 -7.98 7.11
N GLU A 37 -14.48 -7.03 6.62
CA GLU A 37 -14.69 -6.74 5.20
C GLU A 37 -13.41 -6.17 4.57
N ASP A 38 -12.72 -5.24 5.23
CA ASP A 38 -11.43 -4.71 4.77
C ASP A 38 -10.37 -5.80 4.66
N ILE A 39 -10.33 -6.73 5.63
CA ILE A 39 -9.41 -7.88 5.60
C ILE A 39 -9.75 -8.84 4.45
N ALA A 40 -11.04 -9.09 4.19
CA ALA A 40 -11.48 -9.94 3.11
C ALA A 40 -11.15 -9.33 1.74
N ASN A 41 -11.40 -8.03 1.56
CA ASN A 41 -11.09 -7.28 0.35
C ASN A 41 -9.57 -7.24 0.10
N GLU A 42 -8.77 -7.02 1.14
CA GLU A 42 -7.30 -7.01 1.04
C GLU A 42 -6.75 -8.39 0.60
N LYS A 43 -7.31 -9.49 1.14
CA LYS A 43 -6.94 -10.86 0.73
C LYS A 43 -7.32 -11.14 -0.72
N ALA A 44 -8.50 -10.69 -1.16
CA ALA A 44 -8.94 -10.84 -2.55
C ALA A 44 -8.04 -10.06 -3.50
N ASP A 45 -7.68 -8.83 -3.17
CA ASP A 45 -6.74 -8.01 -3.94
C ASP A 45 -5.35 -8.65 -4.01
N GLN A 46 -4.83 -9.16 -2.89
CA GLN A 46 -3.55 -9.86 -2.86
C GLN A 46 -3.55 -11.09 -3.77
N LYS A 47 -4.60 -11.91 -3.71
CA LYS A 47 -4.74 -13.08 -4.59
C LYS A 47 -4.76 -12.66 -6.06
N ARG A 48 -5.52 -11.63 -6.41
CA ARG A 48 -5.59 -11.11 -7.79
C ARG A 48 -4.21 -10.65 -8.29
N ILE A 49 -3.44 -9.97 -7.45
CA ILE A 49 -2.08 -9.54 -7.77
C ILE A 49 -1.15 -10.75 -7.96
N GLU A 50 -1.25 -11.77 -7.10
CA GLU A 50 -0.46 -12.99 -7.23
C GLU A 50 -0.77 -13.76 -8.51
N ASP A 51 -2.03 -13.87 -8.88
CA ASP A 51 -2.44 -14.50 -10.13
C ASP A 51 -1.93 -13.72 -11.36
N LYS A 52 -1.91 -12.39 -11.29
CA LYS A 52 -1.28 -11.53 -12.32
C LYS A 52 0.22 -11.78 -12.40
N ILE A 53 0.94 -11.79 -11.27
CA ILE A 53 2.38 -12.09 -11.25
C ILE A 53 2.66 -13.47 -11.84
N LYS A 54 1.88 -14.49 -11.49
CA LYS A 54 2.04 -15.83 -12.05
C LYS A 54 1.85 -15.84 -13.57
N SER A 55 0.79 -15.20 -14.06
CA SER A 55 0.52 -15.14 -15.50
C SER A 55 1.59 -14.39 -16.28
N GLU A 56 2.08 -13.27 -15.77
CA GLU A 56 3.13 -12.49 -16.43
C GLU A 56 4.51 -13.16 -16.33
N LYS A 57 4.83 -13.86 -15.22
CA LYS A 57 6.09 -14.62 -15.10
C LYS A 57 6.22 -15.74 -16.13
N LEU A 58 5.12 -16.27 -16.67
CA LEU A 58 5.16 -17.21 -17.78
C LEU A 58 5.59 -16.54 -19.10
N LEU A 59 5.41 -15.25 -19.22
CA LEU A 59 5.71 -14.47 -20.43
C LEU A 59 7.03 -13.72 -20.33
N GLN A 60 7.37 -13.22 -19.15
CA GLN A 60 8.51 -12.34 -18.94
C GLN A 60 9.23 -12.63 -17.62
N LYS A 61 10.55 -12.62 -17.66
CA LYS A 61 11.40 -12.87 -16.48
C LYS A 61 11.47 -11.63 -15.58
N GLN A 62 11.37 -11.83 -14.27
CA GLN A 62 11.68 -10.83 -13.25
C GLN A 62 13.13 -10.37 -13.38
N THR A 63 13.37 -9.05 -13.38
CA THR A 63 14.72 -8.51 -13.62
C THR A 63 15.52 -8.20 -12.35
N LYS A 64 14.87 -8.15 -11.19
CA LYS A 64 15.46 -7.90 -9.86
C LYS A 64 14.83 -8.83 -8.84
N THR A 65 15.55 -9.09 -7.75
CA THR A 65 15.00 -9.84 -6.60
C THR A 65 13.86 -9.10 -5.93
N ASP A 66 13.01 -9.80 -5.18
CA ASP A 66 11.94 -9.19 -4.40
C ASP A 66 12.48 -8.19 -3.37
N ALA A 67 13.67 -8.47 -2.81
CA ALA A 67 14.33 -7.56 -1.88
C ALA A 67 14.73 -6.22 -2.55
N GLU A 68 15.30 -6.27 -3.75
CA GLU A 68 15.64 -5.05 -4.52
C GLU A 68 14.39 -4.27 -4.92
N TRP A 69 13.31 -4.96 -5.34
CA TRP A 69 12.04 -4.30 -5.64
C TRP A 69 11.39 -3.71 -4.40
N LYS A 70 11.55 -4.35 -3.23
CA LYS A 70 11.07 -3.79 -1.96
C LYS A 70 11.77 -2.50 -1.59
N ILE A 71 13.09 -2.42 -1.77
CA ILE A 71 13.87 -1.19 -1.57
C ILE A 71 13.35 -0.07 -2.49
N ILE A 72 13.11 -0.37 -3.77
CA ILE A 72 12.57 0.60 -4.73
C ILE A 72 11.15 1.06 -4.32
N ALA A 73 10.30 0.13 -3.89
CA ALA A 73 8.95 0.46 -3.40
C ALA A 73 8.99 1.38 -2.18
N ASP A 74 9.91 1.11 -1.25
CA ASP A 74 10.09 1.93 -0.05
C ASP A 74 10.67 3.30 -0.38
N GLN A 75 11.59 3.38 -1.35
CA GLN A 75 12.14 4.66 -1.82
C GLN A 75 11.04 5.52 -2.46
N ILE A 76 10.28 4.98 -3.42
CA ILE A 76 9.14 5.69 -4.04
C ILE A 76 8.18 6.21 -2.95
N TYR A 77 7.88 5.39 -1.95
CA TYR A 77 7.03 5.84 -0.85
C TYR A 77 7.65 6.98 -0.04
N GLN A 78 8.94 6.90 0.32
CA GLN A 78 9.62 7.97 1.05
C GLN A 78 9.62 9.29 0.27
N ASP A 79 9.76 9.21 -1.06
CA ASP A 79 9.80 10.37 -1.94
C ASP A 79 8.41 11.03 -2.12
N LEU A 80 7.33 10.24 -2.01
CA LEU A 80 5.95 10.70 -2.25
C LEU A 80 5.10 10.87 -0.99
N ARG A 81 5.49 10.34 0.16
CA ARG A 81 4.63 10.31 1.35
C ARG A 81 4.23 11.69 1.90
N TYR A 82 4.98 12.73 1.56
CA TYR A 82 4.70 14.10 1.95
C TYR A 82 4.35 14.94 0.72
N THR A 83 3.12 15.44 0.66
CA THR A 83 2.58 16.21 -0.46
C THR A 83 3.33 17.51 -0.76
N ALA A 84 4.04 18.06 0.23
CA ALA A 84 4.63 19.40 0.16
C ALA A 84 6.09 19.47 -0.31
N ILE A 85 6.74 18.32 -0.60
CA ILE A 85 8.17 18.29 -0.94
C ILE A 85 8.32 17.94 -2.42
N ASP A 86 8.51 18.96 -3.27
CA ASP A 86 8.62 18.76 -4.73
C ASP A 86 9.96 18.15 -5.17
N ASP A 87 11.04 18.42 -4.43
CA ASP A 87 12.41 18.05 -4.83
C ASP A 87 12.62 16.53 -5.02
N LYS A 88 11.78 15.70 -4.39
CA LYS A 88 11.90 14.24 -4.45
C LYS A 88 10.96 13.57 -5.45
N LYS A 89 10.04 14.31 -6.04
CA LYS A 89 9.09 13.75 -7.01
C LYS A 89 9.78 13.20 -8.26
N ASP A 90 10.81 13.85 -8.72
CA ASP A 90 11.59 13.38 -9.87
C ASP A 90 12.36 12.09 -9.56
N ASP A 91 12.80 11.88 -8.33
CA ASP A 91 13.39 10.62 -7.88
C ASP A 91 12.36 9.49 -7.92
N ALA A 92 11.13 9.73 -7.46
CA ALA A 92 10.04 8.77 -7.56
C ALA A 92 9.71 8.43 -9.03
N VAL A 93 9.68 9.43 -9.92
CA VAL A 93 9.49 9.23 -11.37
C VAL A 93 10.61 8.35 -11.93
N TYR A 94 11.87 8.65 -11.60
CA TYR A 94 13.01 7.87 -12.03
C TYR A 94 12.93 6.43 -11.57
N GLN A 95 12.62 6.18 -10.30
CA GLN A 95 12.46 4.83 -9.75
C GLN A 95 11.31 4.06 -10.42
N ALA A 96 10.15 4.68 -10.60
CA ALA A 96 9.01 4.06 -11.27
C ALA A 96 9.33 3.75 -12.75
N ALA A 97 10.02 4.64 -13.45
CA ALA A 97 10.42 4.45 -14.85
C ALA A 97 11.45 3.32 -15.05
N ARG A 98 12.16 2.86 -14.00
CA ARG A 98 13.14 1.75 -14.07
C ARG A 98 12.51 0.38 -14.27
N VAL A 99 11.22 0.22 -14.03
CA VAL A 99 10.47 -1.01 -14.32
C VAL A 99 10.68 -1.40 -15.79
N LYS A 100 11.04 -2.66 -16.05
CA LYS A 100 11.44 -3.11 -17.39
C LYS A 100 10.38 -3.90 -18.13
N ASN A 101 9.46 -4.52 -17.40
CA ASN A 101 8.41 -5.36 -17.95
C ASN A 101 7.20 -5.46 -17.00
N ASP A 102 6.11 -6.07 -17.46
CA ASP A 102 4.88 -6.20 -16.67
C ASP A 102 5.05 -7.06 -15.42
N THR A 103 5.91 -8.08 -15.44
CA THR A 103 6.24 -8.88 -14.24
C THR A 103 6.86 -7.99 -13.15
N ASP A 104 7.85 -7.18 -13.50
CA ASP A 104 8.49 -6.23 -12.58
C ASP A 104 7.48 -5.23 -12.02
N PHE A 105 6.56 -4.72 -12.87
CA PHE A 105 5.51 -3.80 -12.44
C PHE A 105 4.61 -4.43 -11.37
N TRP A 106 4.13 -5.64 -11.59
CA TRP A 106 3.23 -6.29 -10.65
C TRP A 106 3.91 -6.70 -9.35
N ILE A 107 5.21 -7.04 -9.41
CA ILE A 107 6.02 -7.30 -8.21
C ILE A 107 6.21 -6.00 -7.42
N LEU A 108 6.59 -4.91 -8.07
CA LEU A 108 6.72 -3.60 -7.45
C LEU A 108 5.38 -3.15 -6.83
N TYR A 109 4.28 -3.30 -7.55
CA TYR A 109 2.92 -3.01 -7.07
C TYR A 109 2.59 -3.81 -5.80
N LYS A 110 2.84 -5.14 -5.81
CA LYS A 110 2.63 -6.02 -4.66
C LYS A 110 3.45 -5.57 -3.44
N LEU A 111 4.73 -5.30 -3.65
CA LEU A 111 5.67 -4.94 -2.58
C LEU A 111 5.45 -3.51 -2.06
N PHE A 112 4.92 -2.61 -2.89
CA PHE A 112 4.46 -1.31 -2.44
C PHE A 112 3.27 -1.43 -1.50
N GLY A 113 2.27 -2.25 -1.85
CA GLY A 113 1.06 -2.43 -1.07
C GLY A 113 0.22 -1.16 -0.96
N LYS A 114 -0.55 -1.04 0.13
CA LYS A 114 -1.32 0.18 0.44
C LYS A 114 -0.63 0.99 1.52
N ARG A 115 -0.34 2.25 1.25
CA ARG A 115 0.44 3.14 2.11
C ARG A 115 -0.29 4.45 2.38
N GLN A 116 0.00 5.04 3.54
CA GLN A 116 -0.59 6.29 4.00
C GLN A 116 0.19 7.49 3.48
N GLU A 117 -0.53 8.49 2.98
CA GLU A 117 0.00 9.82 2.66
C GLU A 117 -0.09 10.75 3.87
N TYR A 118 0.81 11.74 3.97
CA TYR A 118 0.86 12.67 5.09
C TYR A 118 0.96 14.12 4.61
N ALA A 119 0.18 15.01 5.27
CA ALA A 119 0.42 16.44 5.25
C ALA A 119 1.13 16.80 6.56
N PHE A 120 2.41 17.16 6.48
CA PHE A 120 3.29 17.31 7.64
C PHE A 120 3.37 16.00 8.46
N PHE A 121 2.71 15.94 9.62
CA PHE A 121 2.68 14.77 10.51
C PHE A 121 1.30 14.11 10.55
N PHE A 122 0.31 14.65 9.86
CA PHE A 122 -1.06 14.13 9.89
C PHE A 122 -1.34 13.25 8.68
N PRO A 123 -1.91 12.03 8.88
CA PRO A 123 -2.35 11.20 7.78
C PRO A 123 -3.50 11.88 7.04
N ILE A 124 -3.45 11.88 5.71
CA ILE A 124 -4.49 12.42 4.84
C ILE A 124 -5.05 11.34 3.93
N GLY A 125 -6.37 11.39 3.75
CA GLY A 125 -7.08 10.46 2.87
C GLY A 125 -6.96 8.99 3.27
N ASP A 126 -7.34 8.13 2.36
CA ASP A 126 -7.22 6.68 2.49
C ASP A 126 -5.83 6.19 2.11
N LYS A 127 -5.49 4.97 2.55
CA LYS A 127 -4.27 4.30 2.10
C LYS A 127 -4.33 4.03 0.60
N GLN A 128 -3.30 4.43 -0.10
CA GLN A 128 -3.18 4.39 -1.56
C GLN A 128 -2.25 3.25 -2.00
N ASP A 129 -2.58 2.61 -3.11
CA ASP A 129 -1.66 1.74 -3.84
C ASP A 129 -0.66 2.54 -4.69
N LEU A 130 0.30 1.86 -5.32
CA LEU A 130 1.35 2.51 -6.11
C LEU A 130 0.81 3.43 -7.21
N PRO A 131 -0.11 3.01 -8.11
CA PRO A 131 -0.67 3.90 -9.12
C PRO A 131 -1.45 5.08 -8.54
N GLN A 132 -2.21 4.85 -7.47
CA GLN A 132 -2.98 5.92 -6.80
C GLN A 132 -2.04 6.98 -6.23
N MET A 133 -1.00 6.56 -5.50
CA MET A 133 -0.05 7.47 -4.88
C MET A 133 0.79 8.24 -5.91
N LEU A 134 1.17 7.60 -7.02
CA LEU A 134 1.85 8.30 -8.12
C LEU A 134 0.93 9.36 -8.74
N ARG A 135 -0.34 9.03 -9.02
CA ARG A 135 -1.29 9.99 -9.64
C ARG A 135 -1.67 11.15 -8.70
N SER A 136 -1.74 10.92 -7.40
CA SER A 136 -2.08 11.97 -6.43
C SER A 136 -0.94 12.96 -6.20
N ASN A 137 0.31 12.52 -6.38
CA ASN A 137 1.49 13.31 -6.04
C ASN A 137 2.27 13.87 -7.24
N LEU A 138 2.15 13.26 -8.41
CA LEU A 138 2.90 13.65 -9.61
C LEU A 138 2.04 14.49 -10.55
N SER A 139 2.69 15.40 -11.26
CA SER A 139 2.08 16.14 -12.36
C SER A 139 1.78 15.22 -13.55
N LEU A 140 0.85 15.63 -14.41
CA LEU A 140 0.53 14.90 -15.63
C LEU A 140 1.76 14.68 -16.52
N SER A 141 2.68 15.66 -16.60
CA SER A 141 3.93 15.52 -17.36
C SER A 141 4.82 14.42 -16.79
N GLN A 142 4.95 14.33 -15.47
CA GLN A 142 5.73 13.28 -14.80
C GLN A 142 5.11 11.89 -14.99
N ILE A 143 3.79 11.77 -14.89
CA ILE A 143 3.06 10.53 -15.20
C ILE A 143 3.28 10.11 -16.65
N ASN A 144 3.24 11.05 -17.59
CA ASN A 144 3.51 10.77 -19.01
C ASN A 144 4.92 10.25 -19.22
N ILE A 145 5.94 10.79 -18.52
CA ILE A 145 7.31 10.26 -18.60
C ILE A 145 7.35 8.78 -18.21
N ILE A 146 6.68 8.38 -17.13
CA ILE A 146 6.63 6.97 -16.72
C ILE A 146 5.92 6.12 -17.77
N ASN A 147 4.75 6.54 -18.22
CA ASN A 147 3.94 5.80 -19.19
C ASN A 147 4.62 5.69 -20.56
N ASP A 148 5.36 6.70 -21.00
CA ASP A 148 6.14 6.67 -22.23
C ASP A 148 7.31 5.69 -22.13
N ASN A 149 7.97 5.63 -20.98
CA ASN A 149 8.99 4.60 -20.72
C ASN A 149 8.38 3.19 -20.77
N TYR A 150 7.20 2.98 -20.20
CA TYR A 150 6.51 1.68 -20.25
C TYR A 150 6.10 1.33 -21.68
N ARG A 151 5.61 2.31 -22.44
CA ARG A 151 5.23 2.13 -23.86
C ARG A 151 6.43 1.73 -24.72
N ARG A 152 7.59 2.40 -24.55
CA ARG A 152 8.83 2.06 -25.26
C ARG A 152 9.32 0.64 -24.96
N LYS A 153 8.97 0.08 -23.82
CA LYS A 153 9.28 -1.29 -23.41
C LYS A 153 8.17 -2.29 -23.77
N ASN A 154 7.16 -1.88 -24.53
CA ASN A 154 6.00 -2.69 -24.90
C ASN A 154 5.23 -3.27 -23.71
N MET A 155 5.25 -2.60 -22.57
CA MET A 155 4.49 -3.01 -21.39
C MET A 155 3.01 -2.71 -21.57
N LYS A 156 2.14 -3.55 -20.97
CA LYS A 156 0.68 -3.36 -20.91
C LYS A 156 0.27 -2.50 -19.72
N SER A 157 1.04 -2.59 -18.62
CA SER A 157 0.81 -1.81 -17.40
C SER A 157 0.98 -0.31 -17.64
N ARG A 158 0.15 0.49 -16.93
CA ARG A 158 0.19 1.96 -16.96
C ARG A 158 -0.08 2.51 -15.55
N ILE A 159 0.40 3.73 -15.33
CA ILE A 159 0.08 4.52 -14.13
C ILE A 159 -1.12 5.41 -14.41
#